data_ba608ff346fbc2f46ed8c2f494f5feeb
#
_entry.id   ba608ff346fbc2f46ed8c2f494f5feeb
#
_cell.length_a   1.000
_cell.length_b   1.000
_cell.length_c   1.000
_cell.angle_alpha   90.00
_cell.angle_beta   90.00
_cell.angle_gamma   90.00
#
_symmetry.space_group_name_H-M   'P 1'
#
loop_
_entity.id
_entity.type
_entity.pdbx_description
1 polymer ?
#
loop_
_entity_poly.entity_id
_entity_poly.type
_entity_poly.pdbx_seq_one_letter_code
_entity_poly.pdbx_strand_id
1 'polypeptide(L)'
;MRTIFTTGQVAKICKVAPRTVSKWFDSGRLRGYRIPGSQDRRIPREHLIRFLKEHGMPLGELEDEALVKILLVGADGVVRSSLTEMMGVDEFKLESAVSGFEAGIQAESLHPDCVVIDFAMGRNESLMIAQNLKRNSQYLETVLIGLLSDDDNASGFDRTLFNETFRKPFDAALLAERIRTLVGRKKQSA
;
A
#
# COMPACT_ATOMS: atom_id res chain seq x y z
N MET A 1 -4.74 -9.42 5.72
CA MET A 1 -4.21 -9.74 4.37
C MET A 1 -3.84 -11.21 4.26
N ARG A 2 -4.26 -11.92 3.23
CA ARG A 2 -3.95 -13.37 3.11
C ARG A 2 -2.60 -13.56 2.42
N THR A 3 -1.62 -14.09 3.16
CA THR A 3 -0.24 -14.28 2.67
C THR A 3 0.02 -15.66 2.04
N ILE A 4 -0.86 -16.64 2.31
CA ILE A 4 -0.72 -18.02 1.85
C ILE A 4 -2.06 -18.53 1.32
N PHE A 5 -2.05 -19.20 0.19
CA PHE A 5 -3.23 -19.77 -0.49
C PHE A 5 -3.17 -21.27 -0.56
N THR A 6 -4.34 -21.92 -0.50
CA THR A 6 -4.52 -23.33 -0.84
C THR A 6 -4.73 -23.49 -2.35
N THR A 7 -4.55 -24.71 -2.88
CA THR A 7 -4.85 -25.01 -4.30
C THR A 7 -6.29 -24.68 -4.69
N GLY A 8 -7.26 -24.89 -3.78
CA GLY A 8 -8.66 -24.55 -4.03
C GLY A 8 -8.90 -23.04 -4.12
N GLN A 9 -8.20 -22.24 -3.31
CA GLN A 9 -8.29 -20.79 -3.37
C GLN A 9 -7.65 -20.24 -4.64
N VAL A 10 -6.47 -20.74 -5.01
CA VAL A 10 -5.82 -20.39 -6.28
C VAL A 10 -6.70 -20.76 -7.48
N ALA A 11 -7.35 -21.91 -7.43
CA ALA A 11 -8.27 -22.35 -8.48
C ALA A 11 -9.44 -21.38 -8.69
N LYS A 12 -10.00 -20.85 -7.60
CA LYS A 12 -11.06 -19.81 -7.64
C LYS A 12 -10.54 -18.51 -8.26
N ILE A 13 -9.36 -18.04 -7.83
CA ILE A 13 -8.72 -16.82 -8.34
C ILE A 13 -8.45 -16.94 -9.84
N CYS A 14 -7.85 -18.05 -10.26
CA CYS A 14 -7.51 -18.31 -11.65
C CYS A 14 -8.71 -18.78 -12.52
N LYS A 15 -9.88 -18.98 -11.93
CA LYS A 15 -11.09 -19.54 -12.58
C LYS A 15 -10.81 -20.86 -13.30
N VAL A 16 -10.05 -21.75 -12.66
CA VAL A 16 -9.70 -23.08 -13.18
C VAL A 16 -10.08 -24.18 -12.17
N ALA A 17 -10.05 -25.43 -12.60
CA ALA A 17 -10.27 -26.56 -11.70
C ALA A 17 -9.09 -26.72 -10.70
N PRO A 18 -9.32 -27.13 -9.44
CA PRO A 18 -8.25 -27.37 -8.45
C PRO A 18 -7.17 -28.35 -8.94
N ARG A 19 -7.56 -29.32 -9.76
CA ARG A 19 -6.63 -30.27 -10.41
C ARG A 19 -5.60 -29.57 -11.30
N THR A 20 -5.98 -28.49 -11.97
CA THR A 20 -5.08 -27.69 -12.81
C THR A 20 -4.00 -27.02 -11.97
N VAL A 21 -4.40 -26.42 -10.85
CA VAL A 21 -3.47 -25.80 -9.90
C VAL A 21 -2.50 -26.84 -9.31
N SER A 22 -3.02 -28.03 -8.96
CA SER A 22 -2.17 -29.12 -8.49
C SER A 22 -1.12 -29.53 -9.52
N LYS A 23 -1.48 -29.60 -10.81
CA LYS A 23 -0.53 -29.88 -11.90
C LYS A 23 0.52 -28.78 -12.03
N TRP A 24 0.15 -27.50 -11.92
CA TRP A 24 1.11 -26.39 -11.95
C TRP A 24 2.11 -26.46 -10.79
N PHE A 25 1.61 -26.78 -9.59
CA PHE A 25 2.46 -26.96 -8.43
C PHE A 25 3.40 -28.16 -8.58
N ASP A 26 2.87 -29.35 -8.93
CA ASP A 26 3.64 -30.57 -9.03
C ASP A 26 4.65 -30.56 -10.19
N SER A 27 4.40 -29.77 -11.24
CA SER A 27 5.36 -29.53 -12.33
C SER A 27 6.40 -28.42 -12.01
N GLY A 28 6.33 -27.80 -10.84
CA GLY A 28 7.25 -26.72 -10.42
C GLY A 28 6.96 -25.36 -11.06
N ARG A 29 5.94 -25.24 -11.93
CA ARG A 29 5.54 -23.96 -12.55
C ARG A 29 5.02 -22.96 -11.52
N LEU A 30 4.17 -23.42 -10.58
CA LEU A 30 3.67 -22.62 -9.48
C LEU A 30 4.42 -23.02 -8.20
N ARG A 31 5.28 -22.14 -7.72
CA ARG A 31 6.10 -22.39 -6.54
C ARG A 31 5.29 -22.31 -5.23
N GLY A 32 5.65 -23.18 -4.30
CA GLY A 32 5.05 -23.23 -2.97
C GLY A 32 5.69 -24.35 -2.16
N TYR A 33 5.06 -24.72 -1.05
CA TYR A 33 5.54 -25.80 -0.19
C TYR A 33 4.38 -26.71 0.24
N ARG A 34 4.73 -27.90 0.73
CA ARG A 34 3.78 -28.82 1.38
C ARG A 34 3.93 -28.74 2.88
N ILE A 35 2.82 -28.87 3.60
CA ILE A 35 2.87 -28.98 5.05
C ILE A 35 3.51 -30.32 5.40
N PRO A 36 4.56 -30.36 6.24
CA PRO A 36 5.15 -31.62 6.69
C PRO A 36 4.11 -32.55 7.31
N GLY A 37 4.09 -33.82 6.88
CA GLY A 37 3.09 -34.80 7.31
C GLY A 37 1.73 -34.68 6.67
N SER A 38 1.52 -33.76 5.71
CA SER A 38 0.27 -33.58 4.96
C SER A 38 0.53 -33.49 3.46
N GLN A 39 -0.51 -33.86 2.67
CA GLN A 39 -0.48 -33.65 1.21
C GLN A 39 -0.89 -32.23 0.82
N ASP A 40 -1.21 -31.38 1.79
CA ASP A 40 -1.67 -30.01 1.60
C ASP A 40 -0.59 -29.13 0.99
N ARG A 41 -0.92 -28.49 -0.11
CA ARG A 41 -0.07 -27.52 -0.80
C ARG A 41 -0.39 -26.11 -0.30
N ARG A 42 0.66 -25.34 -0.07
CA ARG A 42 0.58 -23.94 0.32
C ARG A 42 1.35 -23.10 -0.68
N ILE A 43 0.69 -22.09 -1.22
CA ILE A 43 1.21 -21.21 -2.25
C ILE A 43 1.36 -19.80 -1.62
N PRO A 44 2.59 -19.31 -1.39
CA PRO A 44 2.82 -17.94 -0.97
C PRO A 44 2.26 -16.96 -2.00
N ARG A 45 1.71 -15.87 -1.50
CA ARG A 45 1.07 -14.84 -2.32
C ARG A 45 1.99 -14.29 -3.41
N GLU A 46 3.23 -14.00 -3.07
CA GLU A 46 4.24 -13.49 -3.99
C GLU A 46 4.52 -14.46 -5.15
N HIS A 47 4.52 -15.77 -4.88
CA HIS A 47 4.70 -16.78 -5.91
C HIS A 47 3.48 -16.87 -6.83
N LEU A 48 2.28 -16.70 -6.29
CA LEU A 48 1.05 -16.66 -7.09
C LEU A 48 1.02 -15.43 -8.00
N ILE A 49 1.31 -14.24 -7.47
CA ILE A 49 1.36 -13.00 -8.26
C ILE A 49 2.38 -13.13 -9.39
N ARG A 50 3.58 -13.60 -9.08
CA ARG A 50 4.64 -13.81 -10.08
C ARG A 50 4.16 -14.76 -11.19
N PHE A 51 3.59 -15.90 -10.81
CA PHE A 51 3.06 -16.89 -11.75
C PHE A 51 1.99 -16.28 -12.67
N LEU A 52 1.05 -15.51 -12.12
CA LEU A 52 -0.01 -14.87 -12.91
C LEU A 52 0.57 -13.87 -13.90
N LYS A 53 1.51 -13.01 -13.46
CA LYS A 53 2.20 -12.05 -14.33
C LYS A 53 2.99 -12.73 -15.45
N GLU A 54 3.77 -13.75 -15.13
CA GLU A 54 4.59 -14.51 -16.12
C GLU A 54 3.73 -15.19 -17.19
N HIS A 55 2.48 -15.56 -16.86
CA HIS A 55 1.58 -16.25 -17.79
C HIS A 55 0.50 -15.32 -18.39
N GLY A 56 0.60 -14.00 -18.20
CA GLY A 56 -0.36 -13.03 -18.71
C GLY A 56 -1.79 -13.22 -18.17
N MET A 57 -1.91 -13.82 -16.98
CA MET A 57 -3.20 -14.06 -16.33
C MET A 57 -3.62 -12.86 -15.49
N PRO A 58 -4.92 -12.47 -15.49
CA PRO A 58 -5.38 -11.34 -14.68
C PRO A 58 -5.19 -11.64 -13.19
N LEU A 59 -4.70 -10.66 -12.46
CA LEU A 59 -4.50 -10.75 -11.01
C LEU A 59 -5.84 -10.74 -10.24
N GLY A 60 -6.88 -10.10 -10.81
CA GLY A 60 -8.20 -9.99 -10.19
C GLY A 60 -8.14 -9.35 -8.81
N GLU A 61 -8.76 -9.97 -7.81
CA GLU A 61 -8.76 -9.48 -6.42
C GLU A 61 -7.35 -9.31 -5.81
N LEU A 62 -6.33 -9.99 -6.38
CA LEU A 62 -4.94 -9.84 -5.95
C LEU A 62 -4.28 -8.58 -6.49
N GLU A 63 -4.84 -7.94 -7.50
CA GLU A 63 -4.29 -6.73 -8.10
C GLU A 63 -4.35 -5.56 -7.11
N ASP A 64 -5.52 -5.34 -6.53
CA ASP A 64 -5.73 -4.32 -5.49
C ASP A 64 -4.90 -4.56 -4.23
N GLU A 65 -4.59 -5.81 -3.92
CA GLU A 65 -3.74 -6.17 -2.79
C GLU A 65 -2.23 -6.17 -3.13
N ALA A 66 -1.85 -6.23 -4.41
CA ALA A 66 -0.45 -6.17 -4.86
C ALA A 66 0.09 -4.75 -4.90
N LEU A 67 -0.80 -3.78 -5.10
CA LEU A 67 -0.45 -2.37 -5.18
C LEU A 67 -0.16 -1.79 -3.79
N VAL A 68 0.81 -0.89 -3.72
CA VAL A 68 0.98 -0.03 -2.55
C VAL A 68 -0.12 1.02 -2.58
N LYS A 69 -0.96 1.05 -1.54
CA LYS A 69 -2.10 1.95 -1.45
C LYS A 69 -1.69 3.24 -0.78
N ILE A 70 -1.85 4.35 -1.48
CA ILE A 70 -1.47 5.68 -1.02
C ILE A 70 -2.70 6.57 -0.98
N LEU A 71 -2.91 7.23 0.14
CA LEU A 71 -3.91 8.27 0.30
C LEU A 71 -3.23 9.63 0.40
N LEU A 72 -3.51 10.53 -0.55
CA LEU A 72 -3.09 11.93 -0.53
C LEU A 72 -4.19 12.78 0.12
N VAL A 73 -3.84 13.54 1.15
CA VAL A 73 -4.79 14.38 1.88
C VAL A 73 -4.38 15.84 1.78
N GLY A 74 -5.28 16.69 1.27
CA GLY A 74 -5.10 18.13 1.14
C GLY A 74 -4.10 18.57 0.08
N ALA A 75 -3.50 17.63 -0.67
CA ALA A 75 -2.53 17.95 -1.70
C ALA A 75 -3.19 18.50 -2.96
N ASP A 76 -2.51 19.44 -3.61
CA ASP A 76 -2.94 19.99 -4.88
C ASP A 76 -2.77 18.99 -6.05
N GLY A 77 -3.35 19.35 -7.20
CA GLY A 77 -3.28 18.48 -8.39
C GLY A 77 -1.87 18.29 -8.93
N VAL A 78 -0.94 19.20 -8.64
CA VAL A 78 0.46 19.12 -9.08
C VAL A 78 1.19 18.01 -8.33
N VAL A 79 1.05 17.94 -7.01
CA VAL A 79 1.63 16.85 -6.19
C VAL A 79 1.09 15.50 -6.63
N ARG A 80 -0.24 15.41 -6.86
CA ARG A 80 -0.87 14.18 -7.36
C ARG A 80 -0.30 13.75 -8.70
N SER A 81 -0.24 14.66 -9.67
CA SER A 81 0.26 14.36 -11.02
C SER A 81 1.72 13.92 -10.99
N SER A 82 2.56 14.64 -10.24
CA SER A 82 3.99 14.31 -10.12
C SER A 82 4.21 12.93 -9.47
N LEU A 83 3.46 12.60 -8.42
CA LEU A 83 3.55 11.26 -7.82
C LEU A 83 3.06 10.17 -8.77
N THR A 84 1.96 10.39 -9.48
CA THR A 84 1.43 9.42 -10.45
C THR A 84 2.45 9.13 -11.56
N GLU A 85 3.16 10.17 -12.03
CA GLU A 85 4.21 10.02 -13.05
C GLU A 85 5.43 9.24 -12.52
N MET A 86 5.84 9.50 -11.27
CA MET A 86 7.02 8.87 -10.67
C MET A 86 6.79 7.45 -10.17
N MET A 87 5.56 7.07 -9.91
CA MET A 87 5.19 5.82 -9.21
C MET A 87 4.52 4.84 -10.16
N GLY A 88 4.58 4.72 -11.33
CA GLY A 88 4.02 3.70 -12.25
C GLY A 88 2.68 3.08 -11.81
N VAL A 89 1.71 3.08 -12.70
CA VAL A 89 0.34 2.63 -12.43
C VAL A 89 0.22 1.16 -12.01
N ASP A 90 1.23 0.35 -12.29
CA ASP A 90 1.24 -1.10 -11.99
C ASP A 90 1.77 -1.43 -10.58
N GLU A 91 2.28 -0.44 -9.85
CA GLU A 91 2.88 -0.64 -8.52
C GLU A 91 2.06 0.01 -7.41
N PHE A 92 1.29 1.06 -7.72
CA PHE A 92 0.63 1.90 -6.72
C PHE A 92 -0.83 2.20 -7.08
N LYS A 93 -1.67 2.26 -6.05
CA LYS A 93 -3.01 2.83 -6.12
C LYS A 93 -3.00 4.13 -5.33
N LEU A 94 -3.26 5.25 -6.00
CA LEU A 94 -3.26 6.59 -5.44
C LEU A 94 -4.68 7.15 -5.40
N GLU A 95 -5.19 7.37 -4.20
CA GLU A 95 -6.46 8.06 -3.95
C GLU A 95 -6.19 9.42 -3.29
N SER A 96 -7.13 10.35 -3.41
CA SER A 96 -6.99 11.70 -2.85
C SER A 96 -8.22 12.08 -2.06
N ALA A 97 -8.00 12.87 -0.99
CA ALA A 97 -9.04 13.49 -0.19
C ALA A 97 -8.73 14.98 0.00
N VAL A 98 -9.73 15.83 -0.08
CA VAL A 98 -9.57 17.29 0.06
C VAL A 98 -9.87 17.80 1.48
N SER A 99 -10.40 16.94 2.35
CA SER A 99 -10.76 17.26 3.73
C SER A 99 -10.51 16.10 4.68
N GLY A 100 -10.46 16.37 5.99
CA GLY A 100 -10.34 15.32 7.00
C GLY A 100 -11.50 14.34 7.01
N PHE A 101 -12.71 14.79 6.70
CA PHE A 101 -13.87 13.92 6.59
C PHE A 101 -13.75 12.93 5.43
N GLU A 102 -13.40 13.43 4.26
CA GLU A 102 -13.18 12.59 3.08
C GLU A 102 -12.00 11.64 3.28
N ALA A 103 -10.92 12.12 3.93
CA ALA A 103 -9.78 11.28 4.28
C ALA A 103 -10.18 10.09 5.16
N GLY A 104 -11.09 10.29 6.13
CA GLY A 104 -11.63 9.21 6.95
C GLY A 104 -12.39 8.17 6.14
N ILE A 105 -13.27 8.59 5.23
CA ILE A 105 -14.03 7.69 4.36
C ILE A 105 -13.08 6.91 3.42
N GLN A 106 -12.14 7.62 2.80
CA GLN A 106 -11.18 7.00 1.89
C GLN A 106 -10.23 6.05 2.62
N ALA A 107 -9.77 6.39 3.82
CA ALA A 107 -8.92 5.51 4.62
C ALA A 107 -9.63 4.19 4.95
N GLU A 108 -10.91 4.24 5.32
CA GLU A 108 -11.70 3.05 5.63
C GLU A 108 -11.89 2.13 4.42
N SER A 109 -12.12 2.70 3.23
CA SER A 109 -12.34 1.89 2.01
C SER A 109 -11.03 1.39 1.40
N LEU A 110 -9.97 2.23 1.43
CA LEU A 110 -8.68 1.95 0.79
C LEU A 110 -7.78 1.07 1.65
N HIS A 111 -7.79 1.24 2.97
CA HIS A 111 -6.82 0.65 3.91
C HIS A 111 -5.39 0.99 3.47
N PRO A 112 -4.98 2.29 3.52
CA PRO A 112 -3.76 2.75 2.91
C PRO A 112 -2.50 2.21 3.61
N ASP A 113 -1.51 1.81 2.83
CA ASP A 113 -0.16 1.51 3.31
C ASP A 113 0.61 2.79 3.68
N CYS A 114 0.28 3.90 2.99
CA CYS A 114 0.87 5.23 3.22
C CYS A 114 -0.20 6.32 3.12
N VAL A 115 -0.16 7.28 4.04
CA VAL A 115 -0.94 8.53 3.97
C VAL A 115 0.03 9.69 3.90
N VAL A 116 -0.12 10.51 2.87
CA VAL A 116 0.63 11.76 2.68
C VAL A 116 -0.31 12.92 2.99
N ILE A 117 0.02 13.71 4.00
CA ILE A 117 -0.81 14.83 4.47
C ILE A 117 -0.14 16.14 4.10
N ASP A 118 -0.82 16.94 3.29
CA ASP A 118 -0.35 18.28 2.93
C ASP A 118 -0.85 19.32 3.92
N PHE A 119 0.07 20.05 4.53
CA PHE A 119 -0.24 21.08 5.51
C PHE A 119 -0.86 22.34 4.91
N ALA A 120 -0.90 22.45 3.59
CA ALA A 120 -1.64 23.52 2.89
C ALA A 120 -3.14 23.56 3.21
N MET A 121 -3.72 22.43 3.63
CA MET A 121 -5.13 22.38 4.10
C MET A 121 -5.34 23.02 5.48
N GLY A 122 -4.28 23.35 6.18
CA GLY A 122 -4.28 23.91 7.53
C GLY A 122 -3.64 22.99 8.56
N ARG A 123 -2.76 23.59 9.37
CA ARG A 123 -1.94 22.88 10.36
C ARG A 123 -2.77 22.05 11.35
N ASN A 124 -3.81 22.64 11.93
CA ASN A 124 -4.61 21.99 12.97
C ASN A 124 -5.35 20.78 12.39
N GLU A 125 -5.92 20.91 11.21
CA GLU A 125 -6.62 19.82 10.54
C GLU A 125 -5.66 18.69 10.17
N SER A 126 -4.49 19.01 9.61
CA SER A 126 -3.45 18.03 9.25
C SER A 126 -2.95 17.24 10.46
N LEU A 127 -2.70 17.91 11.58
CA LEU A 127 -2.29 17.24 12.83
C LEU A 127 -3.41 16.38 13.42
N MET A 128 -4.66 16.84 13.37
CA MET A 128 -5.80 16.09 13.87
C MET A 128 -6.00 14.78 13.05
N ILE A 129 -5.86 14.85 11.74
CA ILE A 129 -5.90 13.65 10.87
C ILE A 129 -4.79 12.66 11.25
N ALA A 130 -3.55 13.12 11.38
CA ALA A 130 -2.41 12.29 11.76
C ALA A 130 -2.61 11.63 13.12
N GLN A 131 -3.08 12.39 14.13
CA GLN A 131 -3.38 11.88 15.46
C GLN A 131 -4.50 10.82 15.45
N ASN A 132 -5.56 11.04 14.69
CA ASN A 132 -6.67 10.09 14.58
C ASN A 132 -6.22 8.79 13.92
N LEU A 133 -5.42 8.85 12.88
CA LEU A 133 -4.84 7.66 12.26
C LEU A 133 -3.94 6.90 13.23
N LYS A 134 -3.07 7.58 13.98
CA LYS A 134 -2.18 6.94 14.97
C LYS A 134 -2.92 6.33 16.17
N ARG A 135 -4.07 6.85 16.54
CA ARG A 135 -4.91 6.31 17.64
C ARG A 135 -5.73 5.09 17.23
N ASN A 136 -5.99 4.92 15.95
CA ASN A 136 -6.76 3.80 15.44
C ASN A 136 -5.84 2.60 15.18
N SER A 137 -6.11 1.49 15.88
CA SER A 137 -5.33 0.24 15.79
C SER A 137 -5.24 -0.30 14.36
N GLN A 138 -6.21 -0.01 13.51
CA GLN A 138 -6.26 -0.41 12.11
C GLN A 138 -5.16 0.22 11.26
N TYR A 139 -4.66 1.42 11.64
CA TYR A 139 -3.67 2.19 10.88
C TYR A 139 -2.31 2.30 11.58
N LEU A 140 -2.03 1.49 12.61
CA LEU A 140 -0.74 1.53 13.32
C LEU A 140 0.44 1.28 12.40
N GLU A 141 0.26 0.41 11.42
CA GLU A 141 1.27 0.08 10.43
C GLU A 141 1.28 1.02 9.21
N THR A 142 0.32 1.94 9.09
CA THR A 142 0.29 2.92 8.01
C THR A 142 1.45 3.90 8.15
N VAL A 143 2.18 4.12 7.05
CA VAL A 143 3.23 5.14 6.98
C VAL A 143 2.57 6.51 6.88
N LEU A 144 2.95 7.46 7.74
CA LEU A 144 2.50 8.85 7.67
C LEU A 144 3.64 9.75 7.20
N ILE A 145 3.39 10.53 6.15
CA ILE A 145 4.32 11.52 5.61
C ILE A 145 3.63 12.90 5.62
N GLY A 146 4.32 13.92 6.12
CA GLY A 146 3.85 15.30 6.11
C GLY A 146 4.52 16.12 5.03
N LEU A 147 3.73 16.90 4.24
CA LEU A 147 4.24 17.92 3.32
C LEU A 147 4.05 19.30 3.96
N LEU A 148 5.16 19.93 4.31
CA LEU A 148 5.19 21.20 5.05
C LEU A 148 5.47 22.36 4.09
N SER A 149 4.79 23.49 4.27
CA SER A 149 5.15 24.77 3.64
C SER A 149 6.25 25.48 4.44
N ASP A 150 6.88 26.51 3.83
CA ASP A 150 7.93 27.28 4.50
C ASP A 150 7.43 28.03 5.75
N ASP A 151 6.14 28.39 5.79
CA ASP A 151 5.48 29.05 6.91
C ASP A 151 5.14 28.12 8.08
N ASP A 152 5.23 26.80 7.89
CA ASP A 152 5.02 25.81 8.94
C ASP A 152 6.20 25.77 9.91
N ASN A 153 6.43 26.90 10.61
CA ASN A 153 7.52 27.06 11.56
C ASN A 153 7.47 25.99 12.65
N ALA A 154 8.61 25.38 12.88
CA ALA A 154 8.85 24.15 13.63
C ALA A 154 8.53 24.21 15.15
N SER A 155 8.07 25.32 15.70
CA SER A 155 7.69 25.43 17.11
C SER A 155 6.33 24.77 17.37
N GLY A 156 6.35 23.63 18.08
CA GLY A 156 5.15 22.91 18.48
C GLY A 156 4.64 21.85 17.47
N PHE A 157 5.44 21.50 16.47
CA PHE A 157 5.14 20.40 15.56
C PHE A 157 5.63 19.07 16.15
N ASP A 158 4.69 18.18 16.46
CA ASP A 158 5.04 16.84 16.92
C ASP A 158 5.45 15.98 15.72
N ARG A 159 6.75 15.95 15.46
CA ARG A 159 7.33 15.12 14.37
C ARG A 159 7.19 13.64 14.62
N THR A 160 6.93 13.22 15.84
CA THR A 160 6.80 11.78 16.17
C THR A 160 5.54 11.17 15.58
N LEU A 161 4.56 11.97 15.18
CA LEU A 161 3.37 11.53 14.46
C LEU A 161 3.68 11.03 13.04
N PHE A 162 4.75 11.53 12.43
CA PHE A 162 5.12 11.25 11.05
C PHE A 162 6.36 10.36 10.99
N ASN A 163 6.35 9.43 10.05
CA ASN A 163 7.53 8.63 9.74
C ASN A 163 8.59 9.48 9.01
N GLU A 164 8.14 10.46 8.21
CA GLU A 164 8.98 11.43 7.52
C GLU A 164 8.22 12.71 7.18
N THR A 165 8.94 13.81 6.97
CA THR A 165 8.36 15.09 6.54
C THR A 165 9.20 15.70 5.42
N PHE A 166 8.53 16.28 4.43
CA PHE A 166 9.13 17.00 3.31
C PHE A 166 8.73 18.47 3.38
N ARG A 167 9.66 19.37 3.06
CA ARG A 167 9.37 20.79 2.89
C ARG A 167 9.16 21.10 1.41
N LYS A 168 8.17 21.92 1.12
CA LYS A 168 7.93 22.46 -0.23
C LYS A 168 8.94 23.61 -0.49
N PRO A 169 9.52 23.72 -1.70
CA PRO A 169 9.42 22.74 -2.79
C PRO A 169 10.23 21.48 -2.52
N PHE A 170 9.73 20.31 -2.89
CA PHE A 170 10.41 19.03 -2.74
C PHE A 170 10.55 18.30 -4.07
N ASP A 171 11.49 17.37 -4.14
CA ASP A 171 11.64 16.45 -5.27
C ASP A 171 10.62 15.32 -5.18
N ALA A 172 9.72 15.24 -6.17
CA ALA A 172 8.70 14.21 -6.23
C ALA A 172 9.27 12.79 -6.41
N ALA A 173 10.42 12.66 -7.10
CA ALA A 173 11.10 11.39 -7.24
C ALA A 173 11.64 10.90 -5.90
N LEU A 174 12.21 11.79 -5.10
CA LEU A 174 12.67 11.48 -3.74
C LEU A 174 11.49 11.08 -2.85
N LEU A 175 10.37 11.79 -2.89
CA LEU A 175 9.16 11.43 -2.14
C LEU A 175 8.66 10.03 -2.53
N ALA A 176 8.60 9.72 -3.82
CA ALA A 176 8.19 8.41 -4.32
C ALA A 176 9.13 7.29 -3.84
N GLU A 177 10.45 7.50 -3.89
CA GLU A 177 11.46 6.57 -3.40
C GLU A 177 11.31 6.31 -1.90
N ARG A 178 11.07 7.37 -1.12
CA ARG A 178 10.89 7.25 0.33
C ARG A 178 9.62 6.50 0.69
N ILE A 179 8.52 6.72 -0.02
CA ILE A 179 7.29 5.95 0.15
C ILE A 179 7.57 4.45 -0.07
N ARG A 180 8.23 4.08 -1.19
CA ARG A 180 8.61 2.68 -1.47
C ARG A 180 9.43 2.08 -0.33
N THR A 181 10.45 2.82 0.12
CA THR A 181 11.37 2.35 1.18
C THR A 181 10.66 2.14 2.51
N LEU A 182 9.84 3.12 2.94
CA LEU A 182 9.17 3.08 4.24
C LEU A 182 8.09 1.98 4.28
N VAL A 183 7.28 1.86 3.22
CA VAL A 183 6.26 0.82 3.11
C VAL A 183 6.91 -0.56 2.99
N GLY A 184 8.00 -0.69 2.21
CA GLY A 184 8.72 -1.95 2.05
C GLY A 184 9.31 -2.46 3.36
N ARG A 185 9.88 -1.59 4.20
CA ARG A 185 10.42 -1.95 5.53
C ARG A 185 9.34 -2.46 6.48
N LYS A 186 8.16 -1.84 6.50
CA LYS A 186 7.05 -2.28 7.34
C LYS A 186 6.49 -3.63 6.92
N LYS A 187 6.37 -3.87 5.60
CA LYS A 187 5.90 -5.17 5.07
C LYS A 187 6.85 -6.35 5.37
N GLN A 188 8.13 -6.08 5.66
CA GLN A 188 9.11 -7.10 6.05
C GLN A 188 9.12 -7.38 7.56
N SER A 189 8.59 -6.47 8.37
CA SER A 189 8.60 -6.55 9.84
C SER A 189 7.28 -7.08 10.42
N ALA A 190 6.25 -7.27 9.60
CA ALA A 190 4.93 -7.80 9.96
C ALA A 190 4.77 -9.26 9.49
#